data_a4ef6c38cdeb3f6187b5986cd5d355d0
#
_entry.id   a4ef6c38cdeb3f6187b5986cd5d355d0
#
_cell.length_a   1.000
_cell.length_b   1.000
_cell.length_c   1.000
_cell.angle_alpha   90.00
_cell.angle_beta   90.00
_cell.angle_gamma   90.00
#
_symmetry.space_group_name_H-M   'P 1'
#
loop_
_entity.id
_entity.type
_entity.pdbx_description
1 polymer ?
#
loop_
_entity_poly.entity_id
_entity_poly.type
_entity_poly.pdbx_seq_one_letter_code
_entity_poly.pdbx_strand_id
1 'polypeptide(L)'
;PDFSYKGARAIIAMTGYQGILGYRTDPSYQDNPGYEEEKEAAKKVAQCLRDNGWELASRSWGHINYGSRSVEDVITDARKWEDRVESLIGETDIILYPFGADIGDWHPYSHDNEKYDALYQMGFRYFCNVDSSPSWVQPGPDYLRQGRRNLDGYRVYYGLPETNPSKTHLDDLFDVTTVFDRERPVPVPPM
;
A
#
# COMPACT_ATOMS: atom_id res chain seq x y z
N PRO A 1 -4.80 -24.78 10.19
CA PRO A 1 -5.69 -23.68 10.58
C PRO A 1 -5.50 -22.57 9.56
N ASP A 2 -6.57 -22.26 8.85
CA ASP A 2 -6.52 -21.25 7.81
C ASP A 2 -6.44 -19.87 8.45
N PHE A 3 -5.41 -19.11 8.11
CA PHE A 3 -5.25 -17.72 8.54
C PHE A 3 -6.23 -16.77 7.80
N SER A 4 -7.40 -17.28 7.49
CA SER A 4 -8.37 -16.56 6.66
C SER A 4 -9.78 -16.74 7.21
N TYR A 5 -10.33 -15.65 7.74
CA TYR A 5 -11.73 -15.66 8.14
C TYR A 5 -12.65 -15.77 6.91
N LYS A 6 -13.38 -16.89 6.81
CA LYS A 6 -14.30 -17.17 5.69
C LYS A 6 -13.66 -17.05 4.29
N GLY A 7 -12.39 -17.39 4.15
CA GLY A 7 -11.70 -17.32 2.89
C GLY A 7 -11.24 -15.91 2.48
N ALA A 8 -11.32 -14.91 3.37
CA ALA A 8 -10.83 -13.56 3.08
C ALA A 8 -9.34 -13.56 2.75
N ARG A 9 -8.95 -12.68 1.85
CA ARG A 9 -7.58 -12.44 1.41
C ARG A 9 -7.26 -10.96 1.54
N ALA A 10 -5.99 -10.62 1.46
CA ALA A 10 -5.53 -9.23 1.53
C ALA A 10 -4.50 -8.94 0.44
N ILE A 11 -4.28 -7.65 0.21
CA ILE A 11 -3.19 -7.13 -0.61
C ILE A 11 -2.09 -6.67 0.35
N ILE A 12 -0.86 -7.17 0.17
CA ILE A 12 0.33 -6.72 0.91
C ILE A 12 1.14 -5.81 -0.01
N ALA A 13 1.18 -4.52 0.31
CA ALA A 13 1.94 -3.55 -0.45
C ALA A 13 3.30 -3.29 0.21
N MET A 14 4.38 -3.40 -0.58
CA MET A 14 5.75 -3.36 -0.09
C MET A 14 6.53 -2.18 -0.63
N THR A 15 7.31 -1.56 0.24
CA THR A 15 8.44 -0.70 -0.13
C THR A 15 9.67 -1.59 -0.35
N GLY A 16 10.74 -1.02 -0.92
CA GLY A 16 11.95 -1.79 -1.21
C GLY A 16 13.22 -1.34 -0.50
N TYR A 17 13.25 -0.10 0.01
CA TYR A 17 14.50 0.54 0.49
C TYR A 17 15.21 -0.14 1.66
N GLN A 18 14.52 -1.02 2.38
CA GLN A 18 15.14 -1.87 3.42
C GLN A 18 15.06 -3.37 3.11
N GLY A 19 14.37 -3.71 2.02
CA GLY A 19 14.01 -5.07 1.69
C GLY A 19 12.53 -5.36 1.90
N ILE A 20 12.13 -6.61 1.81
CA ILE A 20 10.72 -7.04 1.77
C ILE A 20 10.44 -8.19 2.74
N LEU A 21 9.20 -8.28 3.20
CA LEU A 21 8.67 -9.41 3.98
C LEU A 21 9.50 -9.75 5.23
N GLY A 22 10.20 -8.76 5.79
CA GLY A 22 11.06 -8.93 6.97
C GLY A 22 12.53 -9.24 6.66
N TYR A 23 12.89 -9.41 5.38
CA TYR A 23 14.23 -9.74 4.91
C TYR A 23 14.96 -8.53 4.33
N ARG A 24 16.27 -8.43 4.51
CA ARG A 24 17.13 -7.36 4.00
C ARG A 24 17.56 -7.64 2.56
N THR A 25 16.64 -7.45 1.61
CA THR A 25 16.83 -7.84 0.20
C THR A 25 17.33 -6.69 -0.69
N ASP A 26 17.36 -5.44 -0.20
CA ASP A 26 17.87 -4.33 -1.00
C ASP A 26 19.40 -4.44 -1.18
N PRO A 27 19.95 -4.08 -2.36
CA PRO A 27 21.39 -4.13 -2.63
C PRO A 27 22.27 -3.33 -1.65
N SER A 28 21.74 -2.40 -0.90
CA SER A 28 22.48 -1.73 0.17
C SER A 28 22.94 -2.67 1.29
N TYR A 29 22.40 -3.87 1.36
CA TYR A 29 22.74 -4.91 2.33
C TYR A 29 23.59 -6.05 1.71
N GLN A 30 24.05 -5.93 0.47
CA GLN A 30 24.73 -6.99 -0.27
C GLN A 30 26.01 -7.52 0.41
N ASP A 31 26.66 -6.68 1.23
CA ASP A 31 27.87 -7.05 1.95
C ASP A 31 27.57 -7.78 3.29
N ASN A 32 26.31 -7.93 3.67
CA ASN A 32 25.93 -8.62 4.88
C ASN A 32 26.04 -10.14 4.70
N PRO A 33 26.56 -10.87 5.68
CA PRO A 33 26.49 -12.33 5.67
C PRO A 33 25.03 -12.81 5.55
N GLY A 34 24.77 -13.76 4.66
CA GLY A 34 23.43 -14.31 4.46
C GLY A 34 22.52 -13.50 3.54
N TYR A 35 23.02 -12.46 2.84
CA TYR A 35 22.21 -11.63 1.94
C TYR A 35 21.46 -12.43 0.87
N GLU A 36 22.11 -13.35 0.20
CA GLU A 36 21.46 -14.18 -0.84
C GLU A 36 20.46 -15.18 -0.22
N GLU A 37 20.75 -15.73 0.95
CA GLU A 37 19.81 -16.58 1.69
C GLU A 37 18.56 -15.81 2.11
N GLU A 38 18.69 -14.56 2.52
CA GLU A 38 17.55 -13.68 2.83
C GLU A 38 16.69 -13.41 1.59
N LYS A 39 17.29 -13.17 0.43
CA LYS A 39 16.56 -13.02 -0.84
C LYS A 39 15.77 -14.28 -1.19
N GLU A 40 16.41 -15.45 -1.08
CA GLU A 40 15.72 -16.72 -1.35
C GLU A 40 14.61 -17.02 -0.34
N ALA A 41 14.79 -16.63 0.93
CA ALA A 41 13.74 -16.74 1.93
C ALA A 41 12.55 -15.83 1.62
N ALA A 42 12.82 -14.58 1.23
CA ALA A 42 11.78 -13.61 0.81
C ALA A 42 10.96 -14.12 -0.39
N LYS A 43 11.63 -14.70 -1.41
CA LYS A 43 10.95 -15.31 -2.56
C LYS A 43 10.01 -16.45 -2.15
N LYS A 44 10.46 -17.32 -1.23
CA LYS A 44 9.64 -18.43 -0.73
C LYS A 44 8.40 -17.93 0.02
N VAL A 45 8.55 -16.88 0.83
CA VAL A 45 7.41 -16.26 1.53
C VAL A 45 6.46 -15.61 0.54
N ALA A 46 6.97 -14.87 -0.45
CA ALA A 46 6.15 -14.26 -1.50
C ALA A 46 5.35 -15.33 -2.28
N GLN A 47 6.00 -16.41 -2.67
CA GLN A 47 5.33 -17.52 -3.36
C GLN A 47 4.26 -18.18 -2.48
N CYS A 48 4.55 -18.42 -1.21
CA CYS A 48 3.58 -18.97 -0.27
C CYS A 48 2.35 -18.08 -0.12
N LEU A 49 2.52 -16.75 -0.06
CA LEU A 49 1.41 -15.79 -0.02
C LEU A 49 0.55 -15.90 -1.28
N ARG A 50 1.16 -15.88 -2.47
CA ARG A 50 0.46 -16.02 -3.75
C ARG A 50 -0.29 -17.35 -3.87
N ASP A 51 0.33 -18.46 -3.49
CA ASP A 51 -0.28 -19.79 -3.50
C ASP A 51 -1.52 -19.90 -2.59
N ASN A 52 -1.58 -19.03 -1.58
CA ASN A 52 -2.73 -18.91 -0.68
C ASN A 52 -3.71 -17.78 -1.07
N GLY A 53 -3.57 -17.22 -2.28
CA GLY A 53 -4.48 -16.24 -2.85
C GLY A 53 -4.32 -14.83 -2.29
N TRP A 54 -3.16 -14.49 -1.71
CA TRP A 54 -2.83 -13.12 -1.35
C TRP A 54 -2.27 -12.37 -2.54
N GLU A 55 -2.64 -11.10 -2.69
CA GLU A 55 -2.06 -10.23 -3.70
C GLU A 55 -0.87 -9.48 -3.12
N LEU A 56 0.14 -9.25 -3.97
CA LEU A 56 1.32 -8.46 -3.63
C LEU A 56 1.32 -7.20 -4.50
N ALA A 57 1.68 -6.06 -3.91
CA ALA A 57 1.55 -4.77 -4.57
C ALA A 57 2.72 -3.84 -4.30
N SER A 58 2.87 -2.82 -5.14
CA SER A 58 3.83 -1.75 -4.93
C SER A 58 3.33 -0.73 -3.90
N ARG A 59 4.25 -0.26 -3.05
CA ARG A 59 4.07 0.93 -2.22
C ARG A 59 5.22 1.94 -2.44
N SER A 60 5.68 2.07 -3.67
CA SER A 60 6.91 2.73 -4.09
C SER A 60 8.18 2.08 -3.50
N TRP A 61 9.34 2.24 -4.12
CA TRP A 61 10.58 1.70 -3.55
C TRP A 61 10.96 2.45 -2.27
N GLY A 62 11.00 3.78 -2.34
CA GLY A 62 11.48 4.67 -1.26
C GLY A 62 10.40 5.24 -0.36
N HIS A 63 9.13 4.78 -0.47
CA HIS A 63 7.99 5.35 0.24
C HIS A 63 7.86 6.88 0.00
N ILE A 64 8.08 7.34 -1.24
CA ILE A 64 8.02 8.75 -1.60
C ILE A 64 6.60 9.21 -1.97
N ASN A 65 6.34 10.50 -1.82
CA ASN A 65 5.05 11.09 -2.18
C ASN A 65 4.96 11.34 -3.69
N TYR A 66 4.34 10.46 -4.45
CA TYR A 66 4.21 10.55 -5.90
C TYR A 66 3.43 11.78 -6.38
N GLY A 67 2.52 12.31 -5.58
CA GLY A 67 1.78 13.53 -5.91
C GLY A 67 2.69 14.75 -6.01
N SER A 68 3.60 14.91 -5.06
CA SER A 68 4.46 16.11 -4.94
C SER A 68 5.84 15.98 -5.60
N ARG A 69 6.29 14.78 -5.94
CA ARG A 69 7.60 14.56 -6.58
C ARG A 69 7.54 14.85 -8.09
N SER A 70 8.70 15.12 -8.67
CA SER A 70 8.83 15.26 -10.12
C SER A 70 8.47 13.97 -10.86
N VAL A 71 8.19 14.06 -12.14
CA VAL A 71 7.96 12.88 -13.01
C VAL A 71 9.19 11.97 -12.99
N GLU A 72 10.39 12.55 -13.10
CA GLU A 72 11.66 11.81 -13.09
C GLU A 72 11.88 11.04 -11.78
N ASP A 73 11.60 11.68 -10.61
CA ASP A 73 11.69 11.00 -9.32
C ASP A 73 10.74 9.80 -9.23
N VAL A 74 9.49 9.98 -9.68
CA VAL A 74 8.48 8.91 -9.68
C VAL A 74 8.91 7.74 -10.56
N ILE A 75 9.37 8.02 -11.78
CA ILE A 75 9.84 6.98 -12.71
C ILE A 75 11.06 6.25 -12.13
N THR A 76 12.00 7.00 -11.57
CA THR A 76 13.22 6.42 -10.97
C THR A 76 12.88 5.51 -9.79
N ASP A 77 11.98 5.94 -8.91
CA ASP A 77 11.54 5.16 -7.76
C ASP A 77 10.77 3.90 -8.19
N ALA A 78 9.84 4.03 -9.13
CA ALA A 78 9.05 2.92 -9.64
C ALA A 78 9.93 1.86 -10.34
N ARG A 79 10.91 2.27 -11.16
CA ARG A 79 11.87 1.33 -11.78
C ARG A 79 12.75 0.64 -10.76
N LYS A 80 13.17 1.33 -9.69
CA LYS A 80 13.88 0.66 -8.58
C LYS A 80 13.00 -0.39 -7.91
N TRP A 81 11.71 -0.11 -7.81
CA TRP A 81 10.77 -1.09 -7.26
C TRP A 81 10.65 -2.33 -8.15
N GLU A 82 10.48 -2.16 -9.47
CA GLU A 82 10.49 -3.27 -10.43
C GLU A 82 11.76 -4.11 -10.30
N ASP A 83 12.93 -3.46 -10.37
CA ASP A 83 14.21 -4.15 -10.34
C ASP A 83 14.49 -4.89 -9.02
N ARG A 84 14.16 -4.28 -7.88
CA ARG A 84 14.60 -4.75 -6.56
C ARG A 84 13.54 -5.46 -5.74
N VAL A 85 12.28 -5.29 -6.07
CA VAL A 85 11.14 -5.88 -5.36
C VAL A 85 10.39 -6.84 -6.26
N GLU A 86 9.87 -6.37 -7.39
CA GLU A 86 9.08 -7.20 -8.30
C GLU A 86 9.86 -8.41 -8.82
N SER A 87 11.15 -8.25 -9.08
CA SER A 87 12.06 -9.34 -9.45
C SER A 87 12.12 -10.50 -8.42
N LEU A 88 11.73 -10.24 -7.17
CA LEU A 88 11.69 -11.22 -6.08
C LEU A 88 10.29 -11.79 -5.84
N ILE A 89 9.26 -11.00 -6.05
CA ILE A 89 7.88 -11.36 -5.71
C ILE A 89 7.01 -11.74 -6.91
N GLY A 90 7.50 -11.50 -8.13
CA GLY A 90 6.72 -11.64 -9.37
C GLY A 90 5.89 -10.41 -9.71
N GLU A 91 5.37 -10.36 -10.93
CA GLU A 91 4.65 -9.22 -11.50
C GLU A 91 3.40 -8.83 -10.67
N THR A 92 3.11 -7.53 -10.66
CA THR A 92 1.89 -6.96 -10.11
C THR A 92 1.44 -5.74 -10.91
N ASP A 93 0.14 -5.56 -11.00
CA ASP A 93 -0.49 -4.40 -11.62
C ASP A 93 -1.12 -3.42 -10.59
N ILE A 94 -0.81 -3.61 -9.30
CA ILE A 94 -1.40 -2.86 -8.19
C ILE A 94 -0.36 -1.94 -7.56
N ILE A 95 -0.70 -0.64 -7.43
CA ILE A 95 0.09 0.33 -6.68
C ILE A 95 -0.73 1.02 -5.60
N LEU A 96 -0.22 1.02 -4.37
CA LEU A 96 -0.77 1.73 -3.24
C LEU A 96 0.09 2.96 -2.96
N TYR A 97 -0.42 4.15 -3.26
CA TYR A 97 0.35 5.37 -3.06
C TYR A 97 0.72 5.60 -1.59
N PRO A 98 2.02 5.86 -1.29
CA PRO A 98 2.41 6.38 0.00
C PRO A 98 1.65 7.67 0.32
N PHE A 99 1.28 7.86 1.57
CA PHE A 99 0.51 9.02 2.05
C PHE A 99 -0.86 9.21 1.37
N GLY A 100 -1.30 8.27 0.55
CA GLY A 100 -2.49 8.40 -0.28
C GLY A 100 -2.38 9.44 -1.39
N ALA A 101 -1.15 9.88 -1.68
CA ALA A 101 -0.86 11.00 -2.58
C ALA A 101 -1.23 10.68 -4.03
N ASP A 102 -2.29 11.33 -4.51
CA ASP A 102 -2.76 11.21 -5.88
C ASP A 102 -1.81 11.88 -6.88
N ILE A 103 -1.67 11.27 -8.06
CA ILE A 103 -0.82 11.80 -9.14
C ILE A 103 -1.57 12.66 -10.15
N GLY A 104 -2.89 12.72 -10.07
CA GLY A 104 -3.77 13.44 -10.99
C GLY A 104 -4.53 14.59 -10.34
N ASP A 105 -4.13 15.03 -9.14
CA ASP A 105 -4.83 16.07 -8.39
C ASP A 105 -6.36 15.80 -8.31
N TRP A 106 -6.70 14.54 -8.03
CA TRP A 106 -8.06 13.99 -7.93
C TRP A 106 -8.87 13.98 -9.26
N HIS A 107 -8.30 14.49 -10.34
CA HIS A 107 -8.89 14.35 -11.67
C HIS A 107 -8.75 12.92 -12.21
N PRO A 108 -9.63 12.50 -13.14
CA PRO A 108 -9.45 11.25 -13.88
C PRO A 108 -8.08 11.19 -14.57
N TYR A 109 -7.46 10.00 -14.58
CA TYR A 109 -6.18 9.83 -15.25
C TYR A 109 -6.34 9.77 -16.77
N SER A 110 -5.36 10.33 -17.47
CA SER A 110 -5.19 10.22 -18.91
C SER A 110 -3.70 10.09 -19.24
N HIS A 111 -3.37 9.62 -20.43
CA HIS A 111 -1.99 9.51 -20.90
C HIS A 111 -1.28 10.87 -21.08
N ASP A 112 -1.99 11.99 -20.97
CA ASP A 112 -1.39 13.33 -20.89
C ASP A 112 -0.73 13.58 -19.53
N ASN A 113 -1.08 12.80 -18.50
CA ASN A 113 -0.37 12.81 -17.23
C ASN A 113 0.86 11.90 -17.32
N GLU A 114 2.04 12.48 -17.42
CA GLU A 114 3.30 11.76 -17.61
C GLU A 114 3.60 10.74 -16.51
N LYS A 115 3.19 11.00 -15.26
CA LYS A 115 3.34 10.03 -14.16
C LYS A 115 2.45 8.82 -14.37
N TYR A 116 1.19 9.07 -14.74
CA TYR A 116 0.26 7.98 -15.03
C TYR A 116 0.73 7.16 -16.23
N ASP A 117 1.08 7.82 -17.35
CA ASP A 117 1.54 7.12 -18.55
C ASP A 117 2.76 6.24 -18.25
N ALA A 118 3.75 6.76 -17.51
CA ALA A 118 4.92 5.98 -17.12
C ALA A 118 4.57 4.75 -16.29
N LEU A 119 3.73 4.92 -15.26
CA LEU A 119 3.28 3.79 -14.42
C LEU A 119 2.44 2.79 -15.21
N TYR A 120 1.62 3.27 -16.14
CA TYR A 120 0.84 2.42 -17.04
C TYR A 120 1.76 1.57 -17.94
N GLN A 121 2.81 2.16 -18.51
CA GLN A 121 3.80 1.43 -19.31
C GLN A 121 4.59 0.39 -18.50
N MET A 122 4.74 0.59 -17.21
CA MET A 122 5.30 -0.38 -16.26
C MET A 122 4.32 -1.50 -15.84
N GLY A 123 3.09 -1.50 -16.35
CA GLY A 123 2.12 -2.56 -16.07
C GLY A 123 1.07 -2.22 -15.01
N PHE A 124 1.16 -1.11 -14.29
CA PHE A 124 0.18 -0.76 -13.25
C PHE A 124 -1.19 -0.41 -13.87
N ARG A 125 -2.24 -0.95 -13.25
CA ARG A 125 -3.65 -0.77 -13.66
C ARG A 125 -4.56 -0.39 -12.50
N TYR A 126 -4.20 -0.80 -11.28
CA TYR A 126 -4.98 -0.55 -10.07
C TYR A 126 -4.24 0.45 -9.17
N PHE A 127 -4.84 1.64 -9.01
CA PHE A 127 -4.24 2.78 -8.30
C PHE A 127 -5.01 3.05 -7.01
N CYS A 128 -4.36 2.88 -5.86
CA CYS A 128 -5.01 2.94 -4.56
C CYS A 128 -4.57 4.17 -3.78
N ASN A 129 -5.47 5.14 -3.67
CA ASN A 129 -5.33 6.33 -2.84
C ASN A 129 -5.71 6.05 -1.38
N VAL A 130 -5.44 6.99 -0.48
CA VAL A 130 -6.00 7.05 0.88
C VAL A 130 -6.55 8.44 1.11
N ASP A 131 -7.79 8.50 1.56
CA ASP A 131 -8.42 9.72 2.03
C ASP A 131 -9.33 9.45 3.23
N SER A 132 -10.01 10.47 3.73
CA SER A 132 -10.91 10.35 4.87
C SER A 132 -12.36 10.09 4.46
N SER A 133 -12.64 10.03 3.17
CA SER A 133 -14.01 9.83 2.67
C SER A 133 -14.43 8.36 2.75
N PRO A 134 -15.73 8.07 2.64
CA PRO A 134 -16.23 6.73 2.39
C PRO A 134 -15.54 6.09 1.19
N SER A 135 -15.49 4.76 1.16
CA SER A 135 -14.88 4.02 0.05
C SER A 135 -15.50 4.42 -1.29
N TRP A 136 -14.65 4.65 -2.28
CA TRP A 136 -15.06 4.96 -3.65
C TRP A 136 -14.18 4.22 -4.64
N VAL A 137 -14.75 4.01 -5.83
CA VAL A 137 -14.06 3.39 -6.96
C VAL A 137 -14.35 4.24 -8.21
N GLN A 138 -13.31 4.52 -8.98
CA GLN A 138 -13.38 5.20 -10.26
C GLN A 138 -12.80 4.28 -11.35
N PRO A 139 -13.65 3.63 -12.17
CA PRO A 139 -13.19 2.95 -13.37
C PRO A 139 -12.84 3.98 -14.44
N GLY A 140 -11.65 3.87 -15.02
CA GLY A 140 -11.22 4.56 -16.24
C GLY A 140 -11.33 3.64 -17.45
N PRO A 141 -10.91 4.11 -18.63
CA PRO A 141 -10.93 3.29 -19.86
C PRO A 141 -9.96 2.09 -19.77
N ASP A 142 -8.88 2.23 -19.03
CA ASP A 142 -7.76 1.27 -18.97
C ASP A 142 -7.13 1.15 -17.58
N TYR A 143 -7.79 1.72 -16.57
CA TYR A 143 -7.37 1.65 -15.16
C TYR A 143 -8.57 1.57 -14.22
N LEU A 144 -8.28 1.19 -12.97
CA LEU A 144 -9.19 1.36 -11.85
C LEU A 144 -8.48 2.14 -10.75
N ARG A 145 -9.11 3.23 -10.28
CA ARG A 145 -8.64 3.98 -9.12
C ARG A 145 -9.61 3.83 -7.97
N GLN A 146 -9.09 3.70 -6.75
CA GLN A 146 -9.94 3.56 -5.57
C GLN A 146 -9.37 4.29 -4.36
N GLY A 147 -10.26 4.77 -3.50
CA GLY A 147 -9.96 5.28 -2.18
C GLY A 147 -9.90 4.16 -1.15
N ARG A 148 -8.94 4.24 -0.23
CA ARG A 148 -8.81 3.36 0.93
C ARG A 148 -9.02 4.19 2.18
N ARG A 149 -9.55 3.58 3.23
CA ARG A 149 -9.64 4.19 4.57
C ARG A 149 -8.69 3.50 5.53
N ASN A 150 -8.04 4.28 6.37
CA ASN A 150 -7.23 3.73 7.44
C ASN A 150 -8.12 3.12 8.52
N LEU A 151 -7.82 1.88 8.90
CA LEU A 151 -8.38 1.17 10.04
C LEU A 151 -7.27 1.01 11.07
N ASP A 152 -6.96 2.08 11.77
CA ASP A 152 -5.90 2.13 12.78
C ASP A 152 -6.44 2.60 14.14
N GLY A 153 -5.63 2.44 15.18
CA GLY A 153 -6.03 2.80 16.52
C GLY A 153 -6.35 4.29 16.70
N TYR A 154 -5.69 5.18 15.93
CA TYR A 154 -6.00 6.60 15.92
C TYR A 154 -7.40 6.87 15.38
N ARG A 155 -7.76 6.30 14.23
CA ARG A 155 -9.07 6.45 13.61
C ARG A 155 -10.18 5.86 14.47
N VAL A 156 -9.96 4.70 15.05
CA VAL A 156 -10.92 4.06 15.98
C VAL A 156 -11.12 4.92 17.23
N TYR A 157 -10.05 5.46 17.83
CA TYR A 157 -10.15 6.35 19.00
C TYR A 157 -10.93 7.63 18.69
N TYR A 158 -10.58 8.32 17.60
CA TYR A 158 -11.28 9.55 17.22
C TYR A 158 -12.66 9.31 16.59
N GLY A 159 -13.04 8.07 16.36
CA GLY A 159 -14.40 7.67 16.00
C GLY A 159 -15.35 7.53 17.20
N LEU A 160 -14.83 7.53 18.43
CA LEU A 160 -15.66 7.44 19.63
C LEU A 160 -16.56 8.67 19.81
N PRO A 161 -17.79 8.51 20.31
CA PRO A 161 -18.75 9.64 20.51
C PRO A 161 -18.19 10.78 21.35
N GLU A 162 -17.32 10.46 22.31
CA GLU A 162 -16.69 11.42 23.22
C GLU A 162 -15.51 12.20 22.62
N THR A 163 -15.12 11.89 21.39
CA THR A 163 -13.98 12.52 20.70
C THR A 163 -14.45 13.41 19.53
N ASN A 164 -14.07 13.08 18.29
CA ASN A 164 -14.50 13.79 17.09
C ASN A 164 -14.86 12.82 15.96
N PRO A 165 -15.99 12.10 16.06
CA PRO A 165 -16.34 11.03 15.12
C PRO A 165 -16.55 11.51 13.69
N SER A 166 -16.89 12.80 13.48
CA SER A 166 -17.11 13.37 12.14
C SER A 166 -15.88 13.37 11.23
N LYS A 167 -14.68 13.09 11.77
CA LYS A 167 -13.42 13.10 11.01
C LYS A 167 -12.92 11.73 10.62
N THR A 168 -13.54 10.66 11.08
CA THR A 168 -13.00 9.30 10.90
C THR A 168 -13.75 8.47 9.89
N HIS A 169 -15.05 8.71 9.71
CA HIS A 169 -15.91 8.02 8.74
C HIS A 169 -15.83 6.49 8.81
N LEU A 170 -15.89 5.92 10.02
CA LEU A 170 -15.88 4.46 10.24
C LEU A 170 -17.25 3.89 10.58
N ASP A 171 -18.22 4.73 10.88
CA ASP A 171 -19.55 4.39 11.37
C ASP A 171 -20.40 3.60 10.35
N ASP A 172 -20.07 3.68 9.06
CA ASP A 172 -20.68 2.87 8.02
C ASP A 172 -20.08 1.45 7.91
N LEU A 173 -18.95 1.19 8.58
CA LEU A 173 -18.28 -0.11 8.57
C LEU A 173 -18.59 -0.93 9.82
N PHE A 174 -18.53 -0.29 10.99
CA PHE A 174 -18.77 -0.93 12.28
C PHE A 174 -18.94 0.11 13.39
N ASP A 175 -19.51 -0.32 14.51
CA ASP A 175 -19.57 0.48 15.73
C ASP A 175 -18.20 0.48 16.43
N VAL A 176 -17.51 1.62 16.39
CA VAL A 176 -16.17 1.78 16.98
C VAL A 176 -16.16 1.53 18.49
N THR A 177 -17.30 1.74 19.18
CA THR A 177 -17.40 1.54 20.64
C THR A 177 -17.25 0.07 21.06
N THR A 178 -17.52 -0.84 20.12
CA THR A 178 -17.45 -2.28 20.35
C THR A 178 -16.06 -2.87 20.11
N VAL A 179 -15.19 -2.16 19.39
CA VAL A 179 -13.87 -2.65 19.00
C VAL A 179 -12.72 -1.87 19.64
N PHE A 180 -13.00 -0.70 20.22
CA PHE A 180 -11.96 0.10 20.88
C PHE A 180 -11.51 -0.56 22.18
N ASP A 181 -10.22 -0.77 22.30
CA ASP A 181 -9.59 -1.26 23.54
C ASP A 181 -9.56 -0.15 24.59
N ARG A 182 -10.40 -0.27 25.62
CA ARG A 182 -10.53 0.71 26.72
C ARG A 182 -9.35 0.71 27.69
N GLU A 183 -8.49 -0.32 27.64
CA GLU A 183 -7.26 -0.38 28.45
C GLU A 183 -6.08 0.32 27.78
N ARG A 184 -6.23 0.65 26.50
CA ARG A 184 -5.20 1.35 25.73
C ARG A 184 -5.00 2.78 26.26
N PRO A 185 -3.73 3.24 26.43
CA PRO A 185 -3.44 4.64 26.77
C PRO A 185 -4.02 5.62 25.74
N VAL A 186 -4.65 6.69 26.23
CA VAL A 186 -5.23 7.76 25.43
C VAL A 186 -4.61 9.12 25.79
N PRO A 187 -4.55 10.10 24.86
CA PRO A 187 -5.01 9.99 23.47
C PRO A 187 -4.12 9.08 22.63
N VAL A 188 -4.71 8.43 21.62
CA VAL A 188 -3.93 7.62 20.67
C VAL A 188 -3.25 8.57 19.69
N PRO A 189 -1.91 8.57 19.57
CA PRO A 189 -1.20 9.46 18.66
C PRO A 189 -1.45 9.07 17.20
N PRO A 190 -1.33 10.02 16.27
CA PRO A 190 -1.30 9.70 14.83
C PRO A 190 -0.05 8.87 14.50
N MET A 191 -0.17 8.05 13.45
CA MET A 191 0.95 7.30 12.88
C MET A 191 1.80 8.17 11.96
#